data_1617fa75450ef2e45a8d4712f5352d0a
#
_entry.id   1617fa75450ef2e45a8d4712f5352d0a
#
_cell.length_a   1.000
_cell.length_b   1.000
_cell.length_c   1.000
_cell.angle_alpha   90.00
_cell.angle_beta   90.00
_cell.angle_gamma   90.00
#
_symmetry.space_group_name_H-M   'P 1'
#
loop_
_entity.id
_entity.type
_entity.pdbx_description
1 polymer ?
#
loop_
_entity_poly.entity_id
_entity_poly.type
_entity_poly.pdbx_seq_one_letter_code
_entity_poly.pdbx_strand_id
1 'polypeptide(L)'
;ASFGNAGTFATYACIPVNNPGVFQNLHHYLFSSSSPFRLNLRYLPRVSPWLLRFLISSTTRRYEQSAEALSELLAQAYEGYGDLIQDARLEPFLNRKSALYLYSSKRGYEGAQASLDLRRQLGVEAEELTPREIQELEPELAPIFYRGVLFPGTWHLNSPAGFLKALEAWLVEQGLTLKHDSVERLVPKGEEVLLLTT
;
A
#
# COMPACT_ATOMS: atom_id res chain seq x y z
N ALA A 1 -15.23 6.17 -4.35
CA ALA A 1 -13.95 5.55 -4.71
C ALA A 1 -13.48 4.54 -3.65
N SER A 2 -13.66 4.84 -2.35
CA SER A 2 -13.14 3.98 -1.25
C SER A 2 -14.00 2.76 -0.90
N PHE A 3 -15.17 2.60 -1.49
CA PHE A 3 -16.14 1.54 -1.19
C PHE A 3 -15.56 0.12 -1.37
N GLY A 4 -14.75 -0.10 -2.38
CA GLY A 4 -14.20 -1.41 -2.76
C GLY A 4 -12.68 -1.51 -2.61
N ASN A 5 -12.06 -0.77 -1.67
CA ASN A 5 -10.63 -0.89 -1.42
C ASN A 5 -10.28 -2.15 -0.60
N ALA A 6 -9.00 -2.44 -0.48
CA ALA A 6 -8.52 -3.62 0.26
C ALA A 6 -8.72 -3.51 1.79
N GLY A 7 -9.01 -2.31 2.30
CA GLY A 7 -9.25 -2.09 3.73
C GLY A 7 -8.06 -2.34 4.64
N THR A 8 -6.82 -2.22 4.13
CA THR A 8 -5.61 -2.50 4.92
C THR A 8 -4.91 -1.21 5.29
N PHE A 9 -4.56 -1.06 6.57
CA PHE A 9 -3.65 -0.04 7.08
C PHE A 9 -2.22 -0.60 6.98
N ALA A 10 -1.63 -0.46 5.81
CA ALA A 10 -0.39 -1.13 5.45
C ALA A 10 0.84 -0.26 5.80
N THR A 11 1.11 -0.05 7.08
CA THR A 11 2.29 0.72 7.54
C THR A 11 3.62 0.11 7.11
N TYR A 12 3.64 -1.20 6.86
CA TYR A 12 4.78 -1.92 6.31
C TYR A 12 5.03 -1.66 4.81
N ALA A 13 4.12 -1.01 4.10
CA ALA A 13 4.18 -0.81 2.63
C ALA A 13 5.03 0.40 2.23
N CYS A 14 6.08 0.72 2.98
CA CYS A 14 6.98 1.84 2.74
C CYS A 14 7.94 1.64 1.55
N ILE A 15 7.99 0.43 0.97
CA ILE A 15 8.90 0.13 -0.13
C ILE A 15 8.28 0.50 -1.48
N PRO A 16 8.90 1.43 -2.24
CA PRO A 16 8.39 1.82 -3.56
C PRO A 16 8.44 0.67 -4.59
N VAL A 17 7.53 0.69 -5.55
CA VAL A 17 7.47 -0.34 -6.62
C VAL A 17 8.67 -0.25 -7.55
N ASN A 18 9.22 0.95 -7.73
CA ASN A 18 10.34 1.25 -8.60
C ASN A 18 11.70 0.96 -7.94
N ASN A 19 11.94 -0.30 -7.59
CA ASN A 19 13.21 -0.71 -6.98
C ASN A 19 14.36 -0.80 -8.00
N PRO A 20 15.64 -0.76 -7.56
CA PRO A 20 16.81 -0.86 -8.44
C PRO A 20 16.87 -2.13 -9.29
N GLY A 21 16.24 -3.22 -8.85
CA GLY A 21 16.15 -4.48 -9.60
C GLY A 21 15.39 -4.37 -10.92
N VAL A 22 14.64 -3.27 -11.14
CA VAL A 22 14.00 -2.98 -12.44
C VAL A 22 15.02 -2.93 -13.56
N PHE A 23 16.20 -2.35 -13.34
CA PHE A 23 17.25 -2.29 -14.35
C PHE A 23 17.79 -3.66 -14.75
N GLN A 24 17.97 -4.55 -13.78
CA GLN A 24 18.47 -5.90 -14.00
C GLN A 24 17.46 -6.78 -14.73
N ASN A 25 16.19 -6.54 -14.51
CA ASN A 25 15.10 -7.35 -15.06
C ASN A 25 14.37 -6.66 -16.23
N LEU A 26 14.85 -5.52 -16.72
CA LEU A 26 14.18 -4.72 -17.74
C LEU A 26 13.88 -5.52 -19.02
N HIS A 27 14.84 -6.34 -19.48
CA HIS A 27 14.65 -7.21 -20.64
C HIS A 27 13.54 -8.25 -20.41
N HIS A 28 13.45 -8.81 -19.21
CA HIS A 28 12.39 -9.76 -18.86
C HIS A 28 11.03 -9.07 -18.82
N TYR A 29 10.95 -7.88 -18.24
CA TYR A 29 9.70 -7.11 -18.20
C TYR A 29 9.21 -6.71 -19.59
N LEU A 30 10.13 -6.42 -20.53
CA LEU A 30 9.77 -5.98 -21.88
C LEU A 30 9.40 -7.13 -22.83
N PHE A 31 10.03 -8.30 -22.69
CA PHE A 31 9.98 -9.37 -23.68
C PHE A 31 9.39 -10.70 -23.21
N SER A 32 9.13 -10.86 -21.90
CA SER A 32 8.54 -12.10 -21.39
C SER A 32 7.02 -12.07 -21.49
N SER A 33 6.44 -13.17 -21.99
CA SER A 33 4.99 -13.37 -22.03
C SER A 33 4.35 -13.51 -20.63
N SER A 34 5.15 -13.89 -19.64
CA SER A 34 4.73 -14.00 -18.23
C SER A 34 4.94 -12.71 -17.43
N SER A 35 5.45 -11.64 -18.07
CA SER A 35 5.64 -10.36 -17.41
C SER A 35 4.31 -9.73 -17.02
N PRO A 36 4.19 -9.16 -15.81
CA PRO A 36 3.03 -8.36 -15.41
C PRO A 36 2.94 -7.04 -16.21
N PHE A 37 4.03 -6.62 -16.84
CA PHE A 37 4.09 -5.42 -17.67
C PHE A 37 3.82 -5.78 -19.13
N ARG A 38 2.81 -5.15 -19.71
CA ARG A 38 2.56 -5.22 -21.16
C ARG A 38 2.69 -3.85 -21.78
N LEU A 39 3.73 -3.65 -22.58
CA LEU A 39 3.93 -2.40 -23.32
C LEU A 39 3.14 -2.44 -24.62
N ASN A 40 2.23 -1.50 -24.76
CA ASN A 40 1.62 -1.23 -26.06
C ASN A 40 2.55 -0.28 -26.85
N LEU A 41 3.21 -0.81 -27.87
CA LEU A 41 4.18 -0.09 -28.68
C LEU A 41 3.60 1.18 -29.33
N ARG A 42 2.31 1.17 -29.67
CA ARG A 42 1.62 2.36 -30.21
C ARG A 42 1.49 3.49 -29.19
N TYR A 43 1.46 3.14 -27.90
CA TYR A 43 1.34 4.12 -26.81
C TYR A 43 2.70 4.55 -26.25
N LEU A 44 3.78 3.87 -26.64
CA LEU A 44 5.13 4.10 -26.13
C LEU A 44 5.58 5.57 -26.25
N PRO A 45 5.35 6.30 -27.37
CA PRO A 45 5.75 7.72 -27.44
C PRO A 45 5.09 8.61 -26.39
N ARG A 46 3.85 8.29 -26.00
CA ARG A 46 3.12 9.07 -24.97
C ARG A 46 3.58 8.73 -23.55
N VAL A 47 3.93 7.48 -23.30
CA VAL A 47 4.32 7.03 -21.95
C VAL A 47 5.82 7.16 -21.70
N SER A 48 6.64 7.38 -22.74
CA SER A 48 8.10 7.45 -22.62
C SER A 48 8.61 8.52 -21.64
N PRO A 49 8.04 9.74 -21.52
CA PRO A 49 8.50 10.69 -20.52
C PRO A 49 8.27 10.20 -19.09
N TRP A 50 7.16 9.49 -18.85
CA TRP A 50 6.87 8.88 -17.56
C TRP A 50 7.80 7.70 -17.29
N LEU A 51 8.03 6.82 -18.28
CA LEU A 51 8.97 5.69 -18.15
C LEU A 51 10.38 6.16 -17.83
N LEU A 52 10.85 7.24 -18.46
CA LEU A 52 12.16 7.82 -18.17
C LEU A 52 12.24 8.30 -16.72
N ARG A 53 11.21 9.02 -16.24
CA ARG A 53 11.14 9.46 -14.83
C ARG A 53 11.10 8.28 -13.87
N PHE A 54 10.32 7.24 -14.20
CA PHE A 54 10.25 6.00 -13.42
C PHE A 54 11.62 5.32 -13.31
N LEU A 55 12.35 5.18 -14.42
CA LEU A 55 13.71 4.63 -14.41
C LEU A 55 14.67 5.50 -13.60
N ILE A 56 14.65 6.81 -13.76
CA ILE A 56 15.48 7.72 -12.96
C ILE A 56 15.16 7.60 -11.47
N SER A 57 13.90 7.45 -11.11
CA SER A 57 13.47 7.26 -9.71
C SER A 57 13.79 5.87 -9.15
N SER A 58 14.10 4.89 -10.01
CA SER A 58 14.52 3.54 -9.63
C SER A 58 16.00 3.42 -9.26
N THR A 59 16.77 4.54 -9.26
CA THR A 59 18.14 4.54 -8.75
C THR A 59 18.15 4.32 -7.23
N THR A 60 19.16 3.62 -6.72
CA THR A 60 19.25 3.23 -5.28
C THR A 60 19.00 4.42 -4.36
N ARG A 61 19.68 5.53 -4.57
CA ARG A 61 19.52 6.73 -3.73
C ARG A 61 18.09 7.26 -3.70
N ARG A 62 17.41 7.35 -4.86
CA ARG A 62 16.03 7.87 -4.91
C ARG A 62 15.03 6.86 -4.36
N TYR A 63 15.29 5.59 -4.57
CA TYR A 63 14.50 4.51 -3.99
C TYR A 63 14.52 4.54 -2.46
N GLU A 64 15.72 4.66 -1.85
CA GLU A 64 15.88 4.76 -0.39
C GLU A 64 15.24 6.03 0.15
N GLN A 65 15.47 7.21 -0.46
CA GLN A 65 14.81 8.45 -0.07
C GLN A 65 13.28 8.37 -0.15
N SER A 66 12.74 7.70 -1.17
CA SER A 66 11.29 7.52 -1.29
C SER A 66 10.75 6.56 -0.25
N ALA A 67 11.50 5.49 0.09
CA ALA A 67 11.12 4.55 1.14
C ALA A 67 11.11 5.23 2.51
N GLU A 68 12.10 6.06 2.81
CA GLU A 68 12.19 6.85 4.03
C GLU A 68 10.99 7.80 4.18
N ALA A 69 10.72 8.63 3.17
CA ALA A 69 9.59 9.55 3.16
C ALA A 69 8.23 8.83 3.29
N LEU A 70 8.07 7.67 2.62
CA LEU A 70 6.88 6.85 2.76
C LEU A 70 6.75 6.25 4.16
N SER A 71 7.85 5.81 4.76
CA SER A 71 7.86 5.27 6.12
C SER A 71 7.44 6.31 7.14
N GLU A 72 7.98 7.53 7.06
CA GLU A 72 7.60 8.65 7.93
C GLU A 72 6.10 8.99 7.82
N LEU A 73 5.59 9.03 6.58
CA LEU A 73 4.17 9.29 6.34
C LEU A 73 3.28 8.17 6.90
N LEU A 74 3.65 6.91 6.66
CA LEU A 74 2.88 5.74 7.08
C LEU A 74 2.92 5.53 8.59
N ALA A 75 4.02 5.91 9.27
CA ALA A 75 4.13 5.83 10.73
C ALA A 75 3.05 6.66 11.45
N GLN A 76 2.59 7.75 10.84
CA GLN A 76 1.55 8.61 11.41
C GLN A 76 0.11 8.07 11.20
N ALA A 77 -0.05 7.00 10.39
CA ALA A 77 -1.39 6.53 10.01
C ALA A 77 -2.21 6.06 11.21
N TYR A 78 -1.61 5.35 12.16
CA TYR A 78 -2.33 4.84 13.33
C TYR A 78 -2.68 5.96 14.32
N GLU A 79 -1.81 6.93 14.51
CA GLU A 79 -2.08 8.10 15.33
C GLU A 79 -3.18 8.95 14.71
N GLY A 80 -3.09 9.26 13.41
CA GLY A 80 -4.08 10.07 12.70
C GLY A 80 -5.48 9.45 12.62
N TYR A 81 -5.59 8.11 12.66
CA TYR A 81 -6.89 7.44 12.69
C TYR A 81 -7.36 7.08 14.09
N GLY A 82 -6.48 7.04 15.10
CA GLY A 82 -6.79 6.56 16.45
C GLY A 82 -7.96 7.30 17.09
N ASP A 83 -7.86 8.61 17.19
CA ASP A 83 -8.90 9.45 17.77
C ASP A 83 -10.19 9.40 16.98
N LEU A 84 -10.10 9.45 15.65
CA LEU A 84 -11.26 9.36 14.76
C LEU A 84 -12.02 8.04 14.93
N ILE A 85 -11.30 6.92 15.04
CA ILE A 85 -11.88 5.59 15.24
C ILE A 85 -12.62 5.52 16.58
N GLN A 86 -12.02 6.09 17.63
CA GLN A 86 -12.59 6.14 18.97
C GLN A 86 -13.83 7.02 19.00
N ASP A 87 -13.74 8.26 18.53
CA ASP A 87 -14.81 9.25 18.56
C ASP A 87 -16.02 8.81 17.73
N ALA A 88 -15.79 8.28 16.54
CA ALA A 88 -16.83 7.79 15.66
C ALA A 88 -17.26 6.34 15.96
N ARG A 89 -16.71 5.70 17.01
CA ARG A 89 -17.03 4.32 17.43
C ARG A 89 -16.88 3.28 16.32
N LEU A 90 -15.79 3.41 15.55
CA LEU A 90 -15.54 2.57 14.36
C LEU A 90 -14.80 1.26 14.67
N GLU A 91 -14.44 0.99 15.94
CA GLU A 91 -13.76 -0.23 16.39
C GLU A 91 -14.37 -1.55 15.86
N PRO A 92 -15.72 -1.71 15.77
CA PRO A 92 -16.30 -2.94 15.26
C PRO A 92 -15.93 -3.28 13.81
N PHE A 93 -15.46 -2.31 13.05
CA PHE A 93 -15.00 -2.52 11.67
C PHE A 93 -13.53 -2.90 11.56
N LEU A 94 -12.77 -2.84 12.66
CA LEU A 94 -11.34 -3.11 12.69
C LEU A 94 -11.03 -4.55 13.05
N ASN A 95 -10.10 -5.13 12.31
CA ASN A 95 -9.45 -6.37 12.63
C ASN A 95 -7.95 -6.11 12.78
N ARG A 96 -7.43 -6.18 14.00
CA ARG A 96 -6.03 -5.88 14.33
C ARG A 96 -5.19 -7.15 14.25
N LYS A 97 -5.22 -7.79 13.08
CA LYS A 97 -4.38 -8.94 12.76
C LYS A 97 -3.17 -8.50 11.95
N SER A 98 -2.15 -9.35 11.96
CA SER A 98 -0.93 -9.14 11.17
C SER A 98 -1.17 -9.32 9.68
N ALA A 99 -0.27 -8.81 8.84
CA ALA A 99 -0.23 -9.16 7.42
C ALA A 99 0.84 -10.23 7.19
N LEU A 100 0.49 -11.28 6.47
CA LEU A 100 1.36 -12.40 6.16
C LEU A 100 1.77 -12.39 4.69
N TYR A 101 3.08 -12.29 4.42
CA TYR A 101 3.67 -12.47 3.10
C TYR A 101 4.23 -13.87 2.96
N LEU A 102 3.88 -14.56 1.86
CA LEU A 102 4.27 -15.94 1.62
C LEU A 102 5.16 -16.05 0.38
N TYR A 103 6.26 -16.77 0.51
CA TYR A 103 7.21 -17.02 -0.54
C TYR A 103 7.19 -18.52 -0.90
N SER A 104 6.79 -18.84 -2.11
CA SER A 104 6.71 -20.24 -2.59
C SER A 104 8.07 -20.84 -2.96
N SER A 105 9.13 -20.05 -3.06
CA SER A 105 10.45 -20.53 -3.42
C SER A 105 11.57 -19.83 -2.65
N LYS A 106 12.70 -20.56 -2.48
CA LYS A 106 13.92 -20.02 -1.89
C LYS A 106 14.41 -18.78 -2.64
N ARG A 107 14.43 -18.83 -3.98
CA ARG A 107 14.85 -17.71 -4.82
C ARG A 107 13.98 -16.46 -4.62
N GLY A 108 12.65 -16.65 -4.51
CA GLY A 108 11.73 -15.54 -4.27
C GLY A 108 11.96 -14.88 -2.92
N TYR A 109 12.21 -15.71 -1.88
CA TYR A 109 12.51 -15.22 -0.55
C TYR A 109 13.87 -14.50 -0.48
N GLU A 110 14.93 -15.09 -1.05
CA GLU A 110 16.25 -14.45 -1.13
C GLU A 110 16.22 -13.13 -1.91
N GLY A 111 15.44 -13.09 -2.99
CA GLY A 111 15.23 -11.85 -3.77
C GLY A 111 14.49 -10.74 -3.01
N ALA A 112 13.75 -11.08 -1.96
CA ALA A 112 13.03 -10.11 -1.13
C ALA A 112 13.89 -9.55 0.02
N GLN A 113 15.03 -10.17 0.37
CA GLN A 113 15.83 -9.83 1.57
C GLN A 113 16.23 -8.35 1.61
N ALA A 114 16.75 -7.80 0.52
CA ALA A 114 17.14 -6.39 0.48
C ALA A 114 15.98 -5.44 0.81
N SER A 115 14.75 -5.76 0.38
CA SER A 115 13.56 -4.97 0.70
C SER A 115 13.05 -5.20 2.12
N LEU A 116 13.28 -6.37 2.69
CA LEU A 116 12.96 -6.67 4.09
C LEU A 116 13.95 -5.97 5.03
N ASP A 117 15.24 -5.98 4.68
CA ASP A 117 16.26 -5.29 5.46
C ASP A 117 16.04 -3.78 5.46
N LEU A 118 15.67 -3.20 4.31
CA LEU A 118 15.31 -1.77 4.26
C LEU A 118 14.08 -1.45 5.12
N ARG A 119 13.04 -2.31 5.12
CA ARG A 119 11.90 -2.14 6.03
C ARG A 119 12.32 -2.13 7.50
N ARG A 120 13.17 -3.09 7.90
CA ARG A 120 13.69 -3.17 9.28
C ARG A 120 14.50 -1.94 9.67
N GLN A 121 15.35 -1.45 8.76
CA GLN A 121 16.11 -0.20 8.97
C GLN A 121 15.20 1.02 9.15
N LEU A 122 14.03 1.02 8.49
CA LEU A 122 12.99 2.05 8.60
C LEU A 122 12.02 1.82 9.79
N GLY A 123 12.33 0.87 10.69
CA GLY A 123 11.55 0.62 11.89
C GLY A 123 10.31 -0.27 11.71
N VAL A 124 10.15 -0.89 10.54
CA VAL A 124 9.06 -1.86 10.31
C VAL A 124 9.41 -3.20 10.93
N GLU A 125 8.59 -3.66 11.87
CA GLU A 125 8.71 -5.01 12.41
C GLU A 125 8.35 -6.05 11.35
N ALA A 126 9.20 -7.07 11.22
CA ALA A 126 9.02 -8.15 10.25
C ALA A 126 9.58 -9.45 10.84
N GLU A 127 8.70 -10.40 11.12
CA GLU A 127 9.01 -11.71 11.68
C GLU A 127 9.08 -12.75 10.57
N GLU A 128 10.18 -13.49 10.52
CA GLU A 128 10.34 -14.56 9.55
C GLU A 128 9.76 -15.87 10.07
N LEU A 129 8.92 -16.52 9.25
CA LEU A 129 8.24 -17.74 9.60
C LEU A 129 8.75 -18.93 8.77
N THR A 130 8.97 -20.03 9.44
CA THR A 130 9.20 -21.35 8.83
C THR A 130 7.90 -21.92 8.24
N PRO A 131 7.96 -22.93 7.35
CA PRO A 131 6.76 -23.60 6.84
C PRO A 131 5.86 -24.16 7.93
N ARG A 132 6.45 -24.62 9.04
CA ARG A 132 5.70 -25.16 10.19
C ARG A 132 4.93 -24.05 10.90
N GLU A 133 5.56 -22.91 11.19
CA GLU A 133 4.93 -21.76 11.84
C GLU A 133 3.84 -21.16 10.95
N ILE A 134 4.01 -21.13 9.62
CA ILE A 134 2.96 -20.73 8.67
C ILE A 134 1.75 -21.66 8.82
N GLN A 135 1.95 -22.97 8.87
CA GLN A 135 0.88 -23.95 8.98
C GLN A 135 0.18 -23.89 10.35
N GLU A 136 0.93 -23.60 11.41
CA GLU A 136 0.36 -23.39 12.76
C GLU A 136 -0.49 -22.12 12.82
N LEU A 137 -0.07 -21.04 12.12
CA LEU A 137 -0.78 -19.77 12.05
C LEU A 137 -2.03 -19.85 11.17
N GLU A 138 -1.91 -20.49 10.01
CA GLU A 138 -2.97 -20.60 9.00
C GLU A 138 -3.13 -22.06 8.53
N PRO A 139 -3.81 -22.91 9.29
CA PRO A 139 -3.93 -24.35 9.03
C PRO A 139 -4.60 -24.71 7.69
N GLU A 140 -5.44 -23.83 7.16
CA GLU A 140 -6.14 -24.02 5.89
C GLU A 140 -5.26 -23.76 4.65
N LEU A 141 -4.06 -23.18 4.83
CA LEU A 141 -3.13 -22.95 3.71
C LEU A 141 -2.48 -24.28 3.28
N ALA A 142 -2.38 -24.47 1.97
CA ALA A 142 -1.59 -25.61 1.44
C ALA A 142 -0.10 -25.46 1.84
N PRO A 143 0.60 -26.57 2.21
CA PRO A 143 1.97 -26.53 2.71
C PRO A 143 2.99 -26.40 1.56
N ILE A 144 2.83 -25.40 0.71
CA ILE A 144 3.64 -25.16 -0.50
C ILE A 144 4.63 -24.01 -0.37
N PHE A 145 4.66 -23.34 0.78
CA PHE A 145 5.46 -22.15 0.98
C PHE A 145 6.83 -22.48 1.58
N TYR A 146 7.86 -21.81 1.05
CA TYR A 146 9.25 -21.96 1.51
C TYR A 146 9.50 -21.18 2.81
N ARG A 147 8.95 -19.95 2.89
CA ARG A 147 9.04 -19.04 4.05
C ARG A 147 7.84 -18.09 4.07
N GLY A 148 7.57 -17.55 5.26
CA GLY A 148 6.66 -16.43 5.46
C GLY A 148 7.38 -15.25 6.08
N VAL A 149 6.78 -14.06 5.94
CA VAL A 149 7.11 -12.86 6.70
C VAL A 149 5.83 -12.28 7.22
N LEU A 150 5.75 -12.19 8.54
CA LEU A 150 4.65 -11.59 9.26
C LEU A 150 4.99 -10.13 9.57
N PHE A 151 4.04 -9.23 9.31
CA PHE A 151 4.10 -7.82 9.72
C PHE A 151 3.11 -7.61 10.86
N PRO A 152 3.58 -7.63 12.12
CA PRO A 152 2.73 -7.50 13.29
C PRO A 152 1.99 -6.15 13.32
N GLY A 153 0.88 -6.11 14.02
CA GLY A 153 0.15 -4.86 14.26
C GLY A 153 -0.55 -4.25 13.05
N THR A 154 -0.59 -4.93 11.91
CA THR A 154 -1.32 -4.45 10.72
C THR A 154 -2.82 -4.50 10.97
N TRP A 155 -3.52 -3.42 10.64
CA TRP A 155 -4.98 -3.34 10.78
C TRP A 155 -5.66 -3.58 9.44
N HIS A 156 -6.82 -4.24 9.51
CA HIS A 156 -7.66 -4.50 8.36
C HIS A 156 -9.10 -4.09 8.67
N LEU A 157 -9.80 -3.58 7.67
CA LEU A 157 -11.24 -3.36 7.77
C LEU A 157 -11.97 -4.63 7.33
N ASN A 158 -12.84 -5.15 8.19
CA ASN A 158 -13.73 -6.27 7.84
C ASN A 158 -14.81 -5.84 6.84
N SER A 159 -15.13 -4.54 6.79
CA SER A 159 -16.06 -3.95 5.82
C SER A 159 -15.67 -2.48 5.52
N PRO A 160 -14.87 -2.20 4.48
CA PRO A 160 -14.56 -0.83 4.09
C PRO A 160 -15.79 0.02 3.81
N ALA A 161 -16.81 -0.56 3.18
CA ALA A 161 -18.07 0.10 2.92
C ALA A 161 -18.84 0.42 4.20
N GLY A 162 -18.86 -0.52 5.16
CA GLY A 162 -19.50 -0.34 6.47
C GLY A 162 -18.79 0.75 7.28
N PHE A 163 -17.46 0.71 7.31
CA PHE A 163 -16.64 1.73 7.96
C PHE A 163 -16.94 3.14 7.43
N LEU A 164 -16.95 3.30 6.10
CA LEU A 164 -17.24 4.61 5.49
C LEU A 164 -18.65 5.10 5.78
N LYS A 165 -19.66 4.22 5.75
CA LYS A 165 -21.03 4.61 6.07
C LYS A 165 -21.19 5.03 7.53
N ALA A 166 -20.55 4.33 8.45
CA ALA A 166 -20.58 4.67 9.87
C ALA A 166 -19.85 5.99 10.13
N LEU A 167 -18.69 6.20 9.50
CA LEU A 167 -17.97 7.48 9.57
C LEU A 167 -18.78 8.64 8.99
N GLU A 168 -19.43 8.45 7.84
CA GLU A 168 -20.30 9.45 7.22
C GLU A 168 -21.45 9.83 8.16
N ALA A 169 -22.14 8.84 8.72
CA ALA A 169 -23.23 9.09 9.65
C ALA A 169 -22.78 9.89 10.87
N TRP A 170 -21.66 9.52 11.46
CA TRP A 170 -21.10 10.25 12.60
C TRP A 170 -20.71 11.68 12.22
N LEU A 171 -20.07 11.91 11.06
CA LEU A 171 -19.71 13.25 10.59
C LEU A 171 -20.93 14.14 10.37
N VAL A 172 -22.02 13.57 9.83
CA VAL A 172 -23.29 14.31 9.67
C VAL A 172 -23.87 14.70 11.03
N GLU A 173 -23.81 13.84 12.04
CA GLU A 173 -24.19 14.15 13.41
C GLU A 173 -23.33 15.28 14.02
N GLN A 174 -22.04 15.39 13.60
CA GLN A 174 -21.15 16.48 13.98
C GLN A 174 -21.36 17.75 13.15
N GLY A 175 -22.38 17.81 12.27
CA GLY A 175 -22.71 18.99 11.47
C GLY A 175 -22.10 19.02 10.07
N LEU A 176 -21.51 17.93 9.58
CA LEU A 176 -21.04 17.86 8.20
C LEU A 176 -22.24 17.93 7.24
N THR A 177 -22.13 18.78 6.24
CA THR A 177 -23.06 18.79 5.11
C THR A 177 -22.51 17.93 3.98
N LEU A 178 -23.16 16.79 3.68
CA LEU A 178 -22.82 15.94 2.56
C LEU A 178 -23.52 16.43 1.28
N LYS A 179 -22.73 16.60 0.21
CA LYS A 179 -23.23 16.91 -1.13
C LYS A 179 -22.82 15.82 -2.11
N HIS A 180 -23.77 15.37 -2.92
CA HIS A 180 -23.56 14.39 -3.98
C HIS A 180 -23.29 15.10 -5.32
N ASP A 181 -22.13 15.74 -5.42
CA ASP A 181 -21.72 16.51 -6.59
C ASP A 181 -20.36 16.00 -7.11
N SER A 182 -20.10 16.26 -8.38
CA SER A 182 -18.78 16.04 -8.98
C SER A 182 -17.98 17.33 -8.97
N VAL A 183 -16.77 17.30 -8.42
CA VAL A 183 -15.86 18.46 -8.50
C VAL A 183 -15.22 18.49 -9.88
N GLU A 184 -15.54 19.51 -10.67
CA GLU A 184 -14.99 19.69 -12.02
C GLU A 184 -13.68 20.45 -12.01
N ARG A 185 -13.54 21.45 -11.13
CA ARG A 185 -12.35 22.29 -11.09
C ARG A 185 -12.08 22.83 -9.69
N LEU A 186 -10.79 22.90 -9.37
CA LEU A 186 -10.25 23.61 -8.20
C LEU A 186 -9.71 24.96 -8.68
N VAL A 187 -10.18 26.05 -8.13
CA VAL A 187 -9.74 27.41 -8.48
C VAL A 187 -9.10 28.05 -7.24
N PRO A 188 -7.77 28.18 -7.19
CA PRO A 188 -7.10 28.90 -6.11
C PRO A 188 -7.51 30.36 -6.11
N LYS A 189 -7.89 30.92 -4.93
CA LYS A 189 -8.27 32.31 -4.75
C LYS A 189 -7.66 32.84 -3.45
N GLY A 190 -6.43 33.32 -3.51
CA GLY A 190 -5.67 33.70 -2.33
C GLY A 190 -5.36 32.49 -1.46
N GLU A 191 -5.77 32.54 -0.19
CA GLU A 191 -5.63 31.44 0.77
C GLU A 191 -6.76 30.40 0.67
N GLU A 192 -7.77 30.67 -0.13
CA GLU A 192 -8.93 29.79 -0.32
C GLU A 192 -8.85 29.01 -1.63
N VAL A 193 -9.55 27.88 -1.69
CA VAL A 193 -9.75 27.11 -2.93
C VAL A 193 -11.24 27.00 -3.19
N LEU A 194 -11.69 27.61 -4.29
CA LEU A 194 -13.07 27.47 -4.76
C LEU A 194 -13.25 26.13 -5.48
N LEU A 195 -14.25 25.36 -5.06
CA LEU A 195 -14.67 24.13 -5.71
C LEU A 195 -15.82 24.44 -6.68
N LEU A 196 -15.62 24.19 -7.97
CA LEU A 196 -16.70 24.22 -8.95
C LEU A 196 -17.26 22.80 -9.10
N THR A 197 -18.55 22.64 -8.85
CA THR A 197 -19.28 21.36 -8.92
C THR A 197 -20.37 21.42 -9.98
N THR A 198 -20.82 20.26 -10.45
CA THR A 198 -21.99 20.10 -11.34
C THR A 198 -23.26 19.96 -10.55
#